data_3062e03463592c6cce35dd021815ccec
#
_entry.id   3062e03463592c6cce35dd021815ccec
#
_cell.length_a   1.000
_cell.length_b   1.000
_cell.length_c   1.000
_cell.angle_alpha   90.00
_cell.angle_beta   90.00
_cell.angle_gamma   90.00
#
_symmetry.space_group_name_H-M   'P 1'
#
loop_
_entity.id
_entity.type
_entity.pdbx_description
1 polymer ?
#
loop_
_entity_poly.entity_id
_entity_poly.type
_entity_poly.pdbx_seq_one_letter_code
_entity_poly.pdbx_strand_id
1 'polypeptide(L)'
;MGAELEKLGASMDNNLWSGRCSVDNPEIVYKAHQNFIQSGSDIITTNTYASTPISMKEYGYENHIEEWNKASVKIAKNVIDNSNSNVCVAGSVSTYGSWDRIEPKFLKPGFLKQLSILSEAGVDLIILEAMTSSTRTIEALLDCSNKFDISIWLSISCALNRDRNQLMLGYQESISNSEAFFYDDFENSINKFKKIHDGPILIAHSDIKVINQGIQIIKSNYNGVIGAYPNNGFFKKPHWNVVESISPQEYYEEAKLWVESGAQIIGGCCGVSPSHIKALSVLKN
;
A
#
# COMPACT_ATOMS: atom_id res chain seq x y z
N MET A 1 -2.47 -1.60 7.86
CA MET A 1 -1.78 -1.02 9.07
C MET A 1 -2.69 0.00 9.73
N GLY A 2 -2.94 1.19 9.21
CA GLY A 2 -3.63 2.29 9.91
C GLY A 2 -4.96 1.94 10.57
N ALA A 3 -5.87 1.25 9.88
CA ALA A 3 -7.15 0.82 10.47
C ALA A 3 -6.97 -0.13 11.68
N GLU A 4 -5.94 -0.97 11.67
CA GLU A 4 -5.64 -1.84 12.82
C GLU A 4 -5.05 -1.03 13.99
N LEU A 5 -4.22 -0.01 13.71
CA LEU A 5 -3.71 0.89 14.75
C LEU A 5 -4.84 1.66 15.43
N GLU A 6 -5.78 2.21 14.66
CA GLU A 6 -6.95 2.91 15.19
C GLU A 6 -7.81 1.96 16.06
N LYS A 7 -8.06 0.74 15.60
CA LYS A 7 -8.79 -0.30 16.35
C LYS A 7 -8.10 -0.67 17.67
N LEU A 8 -6.77 -0.67 17.69
CA LEU A 8 -5.96 -0.91 18.89
C LEU A 8 -5.83 0.30 19.80
N GLY A 9 -6.42 1.44 19.46
CA GLY A 9 -6.49 2.65 20.26
C GLY A 9 -5.34 3.62 20.05
N ALA A 10 -4.60 3.55 18.93
CA ALA A 10 -3.58 4.54 18.61
C ALA A 10 -4.20 5.92 18.35
N SER A 11 -3.49 6.96 18.79
CA SER A 11 -3.86 8.34 18.48
C SER A 11 -3.54 8.67 17.03
N MET A 12 -4.58 8.96 16.23
CA MET A 12 -4.43 9.34 14.83
C MET A 12 -4.20 10.83 14.69
N ASP A 13 -3.26 11.21 13.82
CA ASP A 13 -3.03 12.61 13.47
C ASP A 13 -4.06 13.07 12.41
N ASN A 14 -4.56 14.29 12.54
CA ASN A 14 -5.58 14.81 11.63
C ASN A 14 -5.07 15.00 10.20
N ASN A 15 -3.77 15.23 10.01
CA ASN A 15 -3.15 15.54 8.73
C ASN A 15 -2.31 14.37 8.19
N LEU A 16 -1.58 13.68 9.09
CA LEU A 16 -0.64 12.60 8.77
C LEU A 16 -1.21 11.21 9.14
N TRP A 17 -2.52 11.14 9.48
CA TRP A 17 -3.20 9.91 9.82
C TRP A 17 -2.40 9.05 10.81
N SER A 18 -1.93 7.85 10.41
CA SER A 18 -1.12 6.98 11.28
C SER A 18 0.39 7.31 11.26
N GLY A 19 0.81 8.32 10.51
CA GLY A 19 2.24 8.60 10.27
C GLY A 19 3.08 8.84 11.53
N ARG A 20 2.47 9.33 12.62
CA ARG A 20 3.14 9.54 13.90
C ARG A 20 3.12 8.33 14.83
N CYS A 21 2.29 7.33 14.58
CA CYS A 21 2.07 6.24 15.53
C CYS A 21 3.35 5.48 15.89
N SER A 22 4.32 5.42 14.98
CA SER A 22 5.61 4.74 15.27
C SER A 22 6.46 5.45 16.33
N VAL A 23 6.15 6.71 16.62
CA VAL A 23 6.81 7.50 17.66
C VAL A 23 5.90 7.72 18.88
N ASP A 24 4.63 8.04 18.63
CA ASP A 24 3.68 8.35 19.71
C ASP A 24 3.10 7.09 20.39
N ASN A 25 2.97 5.98 19.66
CA ASN A 25 2.37 4.73 20.15
C ASN A 25 3.15 3.48 19.65
N PRO A 26 4.47 3.38 19.88
CA PRO A 26 5.32 2.32 19.32
C PRO A 26 4.88 0.92 19.75
N GLU A 27 4.33 0.75 20.96
CA GLU A 27 3.81 -0.51 21.48
C GLU A 27 2.57 -0.98 20.73
N ILE A 28 1.73 -0.03 20.26
CA ILE A 28 0.54 -0.36 19.46
C ILE A 28 0.95 -0.78 18.04
N VAL A 29 1.94 -0.09 17.45
CA VAL A 29 2.51 -0.48 16.15
C VAL A 29 3.16 -1.86 16.23
N TYR A 30 3.92 -2.13 17.30
CA TYR A 30 4.48 -3.45 17.59
C TYR A 30 3.38 -4.52 17.65
N LYS A 31 2.32 -4.25 18.41
CA LYS A 31 1.19 -5.17 18.57
C LYS A 31 0.45 -5.44 17.26
N ALA A 32 0.25 -4.42 16.44
CA ALA A 32 -0.36 -4.57 15.12
C ALA A 32 0.47 -5.51 14.23
N HIS A 33 1.79 -5.29 14.13
CA HIS A 33 2.66 -6.19 13.37
C HIS A 33 2.63 -7.62 13.92
N GLN A 34 2.68 -7.78 15.25
CA GLN A 34 2.59 -9.10 15.89
C GLN A 34 1.30 -9.83 15.50
N ASN A 35 0.16 -9.13 15.52
CA ASN A 35 -1.14 -9.70 15.16
C ASN A 35 -1.14 -10.21 13.70
N PHE A 36 -0.57 -9.45 12.75
CA PHE A 36 -0.49 -9.86 11.35
C PHE A 36 0.47 -11.04 11.15
N ILE A 37 1.63 -11.06 11.80
CA ILE A 37 2.56 -12.21 11.76
C ILE A 37 1.89 -13.47 12.30
N GLN A 38 1.24 -13.38 13.45
CA GLN A 38 0.51 -14.51 14.05
C GLN A 38 -0.66 -14.99 13.20
N SER A 39 -1.17 -14.14 12.32
CA SER A 39 -2.20 -14.48 11.34
C SER A 39 -1.64 -15.12 10.07
N GLY A 40 -0.32 -15.26 9.97
CA GLY A 40 0.34 -15.96 8.88
C GLY A 40 0.82 -15.05 7.74
N SER A 41 1.07 -13.75 7.97
CA SER A 41 1.71 -12.90 6.96
C SER A 41 3.15 -13.36 6.71
N ASP A 42 3.56 -13.37 5.42
CA ASP A 42 4.96 -13.57 5.01
C ASP A 42 5.71 -12.25 4.88
N ILE A 43 4.97 -11.15 4.75
CA ILE A 43 5.49 -9.80 4.61
C ILE A 43 4.68 -8.88 5.51
N ILE A 44 5.35 -8.02 6.26
CA ILE A 44 4.75 -6.91 6.98
C ILE A 44 5.28 -5.59 6.42
N THR A 45 4.40 -4.58 6.33
CA THR A 45 4.73 -3.28 5.74
C THR A 45 4.95 -2.25 6.84
N THR A 46 6.05 -1.50 6.79
CA THR A 46 6.34 -0.42 7.74
C THR A 46 5.23 0.63 7.77
N ASN A 47 5.02 1.28 8.93
CA ASN A 47 4.05 2.36 9.07
C ASN A 47 4.61 3.69 8.55
N THR A 48 5.03 3.73 7.28
CA THR A 48 5.67 4.89 6.64
C THR A 48 4.87 5.47 5.47
N TYR A 49 3.68 4.93 5.18
CA TYR A 49 2.79 5.38 4.11
C TYR A 49 2.50 6.89 4.16
N ALA A 50 2.13 7.42 5.33
CA ALA A 50 1.79 8.83 5.50
C ALA A 50 2.99 9.69 5.97
N SER A 51 4.13 9.08 6.32
CA SER A 51 5.35 9.78 6.75
C SER A 51 6.25 10.14 5.56
N THR A 52 5.64 10.60 4.45
CA THR A 52 6.40 11.02 3.27
C THR A 52 7.11 12.35 3.55
N PRO A 53 8.29 12.60 2.95
CA PRO A 53 8.97 13.89 3.11
C PRO A 53 8.11 15.08 2.67
N ILE A 54 7.18 14.87 1.74
CA ILE A 54 6.31 15.92 1.21
C ILE A 54 5.24 16.28 2.24
N SER A 55 4.47 15.29 2.72
CA SER A 55 3.44 15.51 3.72
C SER A 55 4.03 16.01 5.04
N MET A 56 5.15 15.45 5.48
CA MET A 56 5.80 15.91 6.71
C MET A 56 6.29 17.34 6.62
N LYS A 57 6.80 17.78 5.46
CA LYS A 57 7.18 19.18 5.23
C LYS A 57 5.96 20.10 5.22
N GLU A 58 4.86 19.69 4.57
CA GLU A 58 3.62 20.47 4.52
C GLU A 58 3.08 20.79 5.91
N TYR A 59 3.24 19.85 6.86
CA TYR A 59 2.72 19.97 8.22
C TYR A 59 3.79 20.32 9.27
N GLY A 60 4.99 20.74 8.86
CA GLY A 60 6.03 21.27 9.76
C GLY A 60 6.84 20.19 10.50
N TYR A 61 6.87 18.96 9.99
CA TYR A 61 7.62 17.84 10.56
C TYR A 61 8.85 17.43 9.75
N GLU A 62 9.37 18.30 8.88
CA GLU A 62 10.49 18.01 7.99
C GLU A 62 11.78 17.58 8.70
N ASN A 63 11.97 18.02 9.93
CA ASN A 63 13.13 17.67 10.78
C ASN A 63 13.02 16.25 11.37
N HIS A 64 11.85 15.63 11.33
CA HIS A 64 11.58 14.30 11.90
C HIS A 64 11.47 13.19 10.85
N ILE A 65 11.66 13.48 9.58
CA ILE A 65 11.49 12.50 8.48
C ILE A 65 12.31 11.24 8.72
N GLU A 66 13.57 11.40 9.06
CA GLU A 66 14.47 10.26 9.28
C GLU A 66 14.09 9.49 10.55
N GLU A 67 13.84 10.18 11.64
CA GLU A 67 13.45 9.62 12.93
C GLU A 67 12.22 8.72 12.80
N TRP A 68 11.12 9.24 12.21
CA TRP A 68 9.85 8.49 12.14
C TRP A 68 9.91 7.29 11.21
N ASN A 69 10.58 7.46 10.05
CA ASN A 69 10.74 6.34 9.13
C ASN A 69 11.64 5.24 9.74
N LYS A 70 12.77 5.59 10.36
CA LYS A 70 13.65 4.62 11.04
C LYS A 70 12.98 3.96 12.24
N ALA A 71 12.19 4.72 13.03
CA ALA A 71 11.42 4.16 14.14
C ALA A 71 10.46 3.07 13.67
N SER A 72 9.76 3.31 12.56
CA SER A 72 8.83 2.35 11.97
C SER A 72 9.52 1.06 11.53
N VAL A 73 10.67 1.16 10.85
CA VAL A 73 11.46 -0.01 10.45
C VAL A 73 11.97 -0.78 11.67
N LYS A 74 12.49 -0.06 12.67
CA LYS A 74 13.00 -0.66 13.92
C LYS A 74 11.92 -1.48 14.64
N ILE A 75 10.69 -0.96 14.72
CA ILE A 75 9.58 -1.68 15.35
C ILE A 75 9.26 -2.96 14.57
N ALA A 76 9.14 -2.89 13.24
CA ALA A 76 8.86 -4.06 12.41
C ALA A 76 9.92 -5.15 12.57
N LYS A 77 11.22 -4.79 12.55
CA LYS A 77 12.34 -5.73 12.77
C LYS A 77 12.30 -6.35 14.17
N ASN A 78 12.08 -5.54 15.21
CA ASN A 78 12.00 -6.04 16.58
C ASN A 78 10.87 -7.08 16.77
N VAL A 79 9.74 -6.92 16.07
CA VAL A 79 8.65 -7.93 16.14
C VAL A 79 9.11 -9.25 15.54
N ILE A 80 9.81 -9.23 14.42
CA ILE A 80 10.33 -10.43 13.74
C ILE A 80 11.36 -11.12 14.63
N ASP A 81 12.34 -10.39 15.13
CA ASP A 81 13.40 -10.92 16.00
C ASP A 81 12.83 -11.62 17.23
N ASN A 82 11.75 -11.06 17.82
CA ASN A 82 11.09 -11.63 19.00
C ASN A 82 10.13 -12.78 18.69
N SER A 83 9.73 -12.97 17.44
CA SER A 83 8.75 -13.98 17.04
C SER A 83 9.36 -15.25 16.45
N ASN A 84 10.68 -15.29 16.21
CA ASN A 84 11.39 -16.35 15.46
C ASN A 84 10.71 -16.68 14.13
N SER A 85 10.11 -15.68 13.48
CA SER A 85 9.38 -15.86 12.22
C SER A 85 10.26 -15.49 11.03
N ASN A 86 10.08 -16.20 9.92
CA ASN A 86 10.75 -15.88 8.65
C ASN A 86 9.85 -14.96 7.82
N VAL A 87 9.68 -13.71 8.28
CA VAL A 87 8.83 -12.70 7.68
C VAL A 87 9.69 -11.56 7.16
N CYS A 88 9.41 -11.07 5.94
CA CYS A 88 10.10 -9.92 5.36
C CYS A 88 9.47 -8.59 5.80
N VAL A 89 10.32 -7.57 5.92
CA VAL A 89 9.90 -6.18 6.15
C VAL A 89 9.87 -5.42 4.83
N ALA A 90 8.71 -4.98 4.40
CA ALA A 90 8.55 -4.09 3.27
C ALA A 90 8.52 -2.62 3.72
N GLY A 91 9.39 -1.79 3.15
CA GLY A 91 9.35 -0.34 3.32
C GLY A 91 8.21 0.25 2.48
N SER A 92 7.27 0.96 3.09
CA SER A 92 6.18 1.64 2.37
C SER A 92 6.61 3.02 1.91
N VAL A 93 6.51 3.28 0.61
CA VAL A 93 6.72 4.59 -0.03
C VAL A 93 5.47 4.94 -0.82
N SER A 94 4.90 6.12 -0.62
CA SER A 94 3.64 6.51 -1.24
C SER A 94 3.68 7.91 -1.85
N THR A 95 2.58 8.26 -2.54
CA THR A 95 2.30 9.63 -3.01
C THR A 95 1.46 10.43 -2.02
N TYR A 96 1.32 9.98 -0.77
CA TYR A 96 0.51 10.67 0.24
C TYR A 96 0.95 12.13 0.42
N GLY A 97 -0.02 13.04 0.35
CA GLY A 97 0.20 14.49 0.43
C GLY A 97 0.50 15.17 -0.92
N SER A 98 0.90 14.45 -1.95
CA SER A 98 1.20 15.05 -3.27
C SER A 98 0.00 15.14 -4.21
N TRP A 99 -0.87 14.15 -4.22
CA TRP A 99 -2.17 14.08 -4.93
C TRP A 99 -2.19 14.74 -6.33
N ASP A 100 -1.12 14.56 -7.13
CA ASP A 100 -0.91 15.20 -8.46
C ASP A 100 -0.95 16.74 -8.49
N ARG A 101 -0.91 17.39 -7.34
CA ARG A 101 -0.85 18.86 -7.25
C ARG A 101 0.56 19.40 -7.46
N ILE A 102 1.56 18.52 -7.40
CA ILE A 102 2.99 18.88 -7.46
C ILE A 102 3.62 18.20 -8.67
N GLU A 103 4.33 18.99 -9.48
CA GLU A 103 5.09 18.46 -10.61
C GLU A 103 6.10 17.39 -10.15
N PRO A 104 6.23 16.25 -10.86
CA PRO A 104 7.11 15.15 -10.46
C PRO A 104 8.56 15.55 -10.18
N LYS A 105 9.07 16.55 -10.88
CA LYS A 105 10.44 17.04 -10.64
C LYS A 105 10.67 17.60 -9.23
N PHE A 106 9.63 18.14 -8.60
CA PHE A 106 9.69 18.62 -7.21
C PHE A 106 9.45 17.52 -6.18
N LEU A 107 8.85 16.39 -6.60
CA LEU A 107 8.62 15.23 -5.75
C LEU A 107 9.88 14.36 -5.63
N LYS A 108 10.67 14.25 -6.70
CA LYS A 108 11.86 13.37 -6.78
C LYS A 108 12.81 13.49 -5.58
N PRO A 109 13.19 14.69 -5.08
CA PRO A 109 14.08 14.78 -3.90
C PRO A 109 13.49 14.13 -2.65
N GLY A 110 12.19 14.30 -2.41
CA GLY A 110 11.49 13.65 -1.32
C GLY A 110 11.44 12.13 -1.45
N PHE A 111 11.12 11.64 -2.65
CA PHE A 111 11.12 10.20 -2.94
C PHE A 111 12.50 9.58 -2.70
N LEU A 112 13.56 10.18 -3.26
CA LEU A 112 14.93 9.72 -3.06
C LEU A 112 15.31 9.70 -1.57
N LYS A 113 14.92 10.72 -0.81
CA LYS A 113 15.19 10.79 0.63
C LYS A 113 14.53 9.65 1.38
N GLN A 114 13.24 9.36 1.13
CA GLN A 114 12.53 8.29 1.82
C GLN A 114 13.06 6.91 1.42
N LEU A 115 13.32 6.69 0.12
CA LEU A 115 13.94 5.46 -0.37
C LEU A 115 15.30 5.19 0.30
N SER A 116 16.17 6.21 0.41
CA SER A 116 17.47 6.10 1.08
C SER A 116 17.30 5.72 2.56
N ILE A 117 16.45 6.43 3.29
CA ILE A 117 16.21 6.16 4.72
C ILE A 117 15.74 4.72 4.96
N LEU A 118 14.78 4.24 4.17
CA LEU A 118 14.22 2.89 4.33
C LEU A 118 15.24 1.82 3.94
N SER A 119 15.95 2.01 2.83
CA SER A 119 17.00 1.09 2.39
C SER A 119 18.14 1.00 3.41
N GLU A 120 18.64 2.14 3.92
CA GLU A 120 19.69 2.20 4.96
C GLU A 120 19.22 1.62 6.30
N ALA A 121 17.92 1.75 6.63
CA ALA A 121 17.35 1.11 7.82
C ALA A 121 17.23 -0.42 7.68
N GLY A 122 17.46 -0.95 6.47
CA GLY A 122 17.56 -2.38 6.19
C GLY A 122 16.21 -3.07 6.06
N VAL A 123 15.26 -2.48 5.33
CA VAL A 123 14.08 -3.21 4.88
C VAL A 123 14.48 -4.23 3.81
N ASP A 124 13.73 -5.33 3.68
CA ASP A 124 14.05 -6.41 2.74
C ASP A 124 13.62 -6.08 1.30
N LEU A 125 12.59 -5.28 1.17
CA LEU A 125 12.07 -4.78 -0.11
C LEU A 125 11.35 -3.44 0.11
N ILE A 126 11.06 -2.75 -0.99
CA ILE A 126 10.23 -1.53 -0.96
C ILE A 126 8.96 -1.74 -1.78
N ILE A 127 7.83 -1.39 -1.21
CA ILE A 127 6.56 -1.27 -1.93
C ILE A 127 6.32 0.21 -2.22
N LEU A 128 6.21 0.56 -3.50
CA LEU A 128 5.62 1.82 -3.94
C LEU A 128 4.10 1.66 -3.74
N GLU A 129 3.63 2.02 -2.54
CA GLU A 129 2.36 1.54 -2.00
C GLU A 129 1.17 2.38 -2.43
N ALA A 130 0.14 1.69 -2.94
CA ALA A 130 -1.15 2.27 -3.30
C ALA A 130 -1.01 3.57 -4.12
N MET A 131 -0.22 3.51 -5.20
CA MET A 131 0.02 4.66 -6.06
C MET A 131 -1.30 5.20 -6.63
N THR A 132 -1.75 6.31 -6.07
CA THR A 132 -3.00 7.00 -6.39
C THR A 132 -2.70 8.30 -7.14
N SER A 133 -1.90 8.20 -8.17
CA SER A 133 -1.39 9.34 -8.93
C SER A 133 -1.43 9.08 -10.43
N SER A 134 -1.13 10.11 -11.22
CA SER A 134 -0.97 9.97 -12.67
C SER A 134 0.18 9.03 -13.03
N THR A 135 0.09 8.42 -14.18
CA THR A 135 1.16 7.59 -14.76
C THR A 135 2.50 8.33 -14.73
N ARG A 136 2.51 9.63 -15.10
CA ARG A 136 3.73 10.45 -15.10
C ARG A 136 4.38 10.55 -13.72
N THR A 137 3.59 10.67 -12.67
CA THR A 137 4.11 10.73 -11.29
C THR A 137 4.68 9.37 -10.88
N ILE A 138 3.97 8.29 -11.19
CA ILE A 138 4.42 6.93 -10.88
C ILE A 138 5.72 6.59 -11.66
N GLU A 139 5.81 6.93 -12.94
CA GLU A 139 7.05 6.78 -13.72
C GLU A 139 8.23 7.53 -13.08
N ALA A 140 7.99 8.74 -12.59
CA ALA A 140 9.02 9.53 -11.91
C ALA A 140 9.50 8.89 -10.59
N LEU A 141 8.62 8.21 -9.86
CA LEU A 141 8.96 7.48 -8.64
C LEU A 141 9.71 6.17 -8.97
N LEU A 142 9.28 5.44 -9.99
CA LEU A 142 10.00 4.27 -10.50
C LEU A 142 11.44 4.64 -10.94
N ASP A 143 11.61 5.75 -11.66
CA ASP A 143 12.93 6.27 -12.04
C ASP A 143 13.82 6.58 -10.81
N CYS A 144 13.23 7.04 -9.72
CA CYS A 144 13.95 7.23 -8.47
C CYS A 144 14.32 5.88 -7.81
N SER A 145 13.40 4.93 -7.75
CA SER A 145 13.60 3.65 -7.08
C SER A 145 14.63 2.76 -7.80
N ASN A 146 14.74 2.84 -9.13
CA ASN A 146 15.73 2.12 -9.94
C ASN A 146 17.20 2.48 -9.61
N LYS A 147 17.43 3.48 -8.76
CA LYS A 147 18.79 3.87 -8.31
C LYS A 147 19.25 3.07 -7.08
N PHE A 148 18.38 2.28 -6.49
CA PHE A 148 18.64 1.50 -5.27
C PHE A 148 18.74 0.02 -5.60
N ASP A 149 19.73 -0.64 -5.02
CA ASP A 149 19.91 -2.09 -5.14
C ASP A 149 19.03 -2.80 -4.09
N ILE A 150 17.72 -2.74 -4.32
CA ILE A 150 16.70 -3.37 -3.46
C ILE A 150 15.50 -3.75 -4.32
N SER A 151 14.82 -4.83 -3.97
CA SER A 151 13.60 -5.25 -4.67
C SER A 151 12.51 -4.20 -4.55
N ILE A 152 12.00 -3.73 -5.68
CA ILE A 152 10.90 -2.75 -5.76
C ILE A 152 9.63 -3.44 -6.23
N TRP A 153 8.54 -3.26 -5.50
CA TRP A 153 7.21 -3.71 -5.87
C TRP A 153 6.33 -2.51 -6.18
N LEU A 154 5.77 -2.47 -7.36
CA LEU A 154 4.84 -1.41 -7.76
C LEU A 154 3.42 -1.80 -7.37
N SER A 155 2.81 -1.06 -6.47
CA SER A 155 1.42 -1.24 -6.07
C SER A 155 0.59 -0.03 -6.49
N ILE A 156 -0.37 -0.24 -7.37
CA ILE A 156 -1.22 0.78 -7.97
C ILE A 156 -2.67 0.63 -7.55
N SER A 157 -3.42 1.73 -7.59
CA SER A 157 -4.85 1.72 -7.34
C SER A 157 -5.62 1.84 -8.65
N CYS A 158 -6.78 1.18 -8.72
CA CYS A 158 -7.66 1.30 -9.86
C CYS A 158 -9.13 1.42 -9.45
N ALA A 159 -9.91 2.08 -10.31
CA ALA A 159 -11.35 2.22 -10.16
C ALA A 159 -12.03 2.27 -11.52
N LEU A 160 -13.30 1.86 -11.59
CA LEU A 160 -14.10 2.04 -12.79
C LEU A 160 -14.42 3.52 -12.99
N ASN A 161 -14.28 4.00 -14.22
CA ASN A 161 -14.70 5.36 -14.60
C ASN A 161 -16.18 5.61 -14.27
N ARG A 162 -16.65 6.85 -14.43
CA ARG A 162 -18.03 7.23 -14.06
C ARG A 162 -19.10 6.42 -14.81
N ASP A 163 -18.80 6.04 -16.04
CA ASP A 163 -19.71 5.22 -16.86
C ASP A 163 -19.59 3.72 -16.57
N ARG A 164 -18.69 3.34 -15.65
CA ARG A 164 -18.42 1.96 -15.19
C ARG A 164 -18.07 0.97 -16.30
N ASN A 165 -17.50 1.45 -17.38
CA ASN A 165 -17.15 0.66 -18.56
C ASN A 165 -15.63 0.54 -18.81
N GLN A 166 -14.82 1.31 -18.08
CA GLN A 166 -13.36 1.33 -18.26
C GLN A 166 -12.65 1.39 -16.92
N LEU A 167 -11.59 0.59 -16.76
CA LEU A 167 -10.73 0.63 -15.59
C LEU A 167 -9.67 1.73 -15.76
N MET A 168 -9.56 2.58 -14.76
CA MET A 168 -8.64 3.72 -14.72
C MET A 168 -7.64 3.55 -13.58
N LEU A 169 -6.45 4.10 -13.71
CA LEU A 169 -5.67 4.47 -12.53
C LEU A 169 -6.51 5.44 -11.70
N GLY A 170 -6.65 5.17 -10.42
CA GLY A 170 -7.50 5.98 -9.57
C GLY A 170 -8.01 5.19 -8.39
N TYR A 171 -8.90 5.78 -7.61
CA TYR A 171 -9.47 5.14 -6.44
C TYR A 171 -10.88 5.68 -6.15
N GLN A 172 -11.65 4.91 -5.42
CA GLN A 172 -12.97 5.28 -4.93
C GLN A 172 -12.98 5.10 -3.41
N GLU A 173 -13.14 6.20 -2.68
CA GLU A 173 -13.12 6.18 -1.21
C GLU A 173 -14.49 5.87 -0.59
N SER A 174 -15.58 6.22 -1.28
CA SER A 174 -16.92 5.99 -0.77
C SER A 174 -17.79 5.21 -1.76
N ILE A 175 -18.94 4.72 -1.28
CA ILE A 175 -19.95 4.05 -2.10
C ILE A 175 -20.43 4.99 -3.23
N SER A 176 -20.47 6.29 -2.96
CA SER A 176 -20.83 7.29 -3.96
C SER A 176 -19.68 7.50 -4.93
N ASN A 177 -19.95 7.27 -6.22
CA ASN A 177 -18.99 7.54 -7.29
C ASN A 177 -18.60 9.03 -7.42
N SER A 178 -19.25 9.93 -6.67
CA SER A 178 -18.89 11.35 -6.60
C SER A 178 -17.56 11.62 -5.92
N GLU A 179 -17.05 10.68 -5.12
CA GLU A 179 -15.75 10.74 -4.44
C GLU A 179 -14.70 9.82 -5.08
N ALA A 180 -14.89 9.46 -6.34
CA ALA A 180 -13.89 8.72 -7.10
C ALA A 180 -12.95 9.70 -7.82
N PHE A 181 -11.66 9.35 -7.82
CA PHE A 181 -10.60 10.10 -8.47
C PHE A 181 -10.00 9.23 -9.56
N PHE A 182 -9.89 9.79 -10.77
CA PHE A 182 -9.38 9.11 -11.95
C PHE A 182 -8.23 9.91 -12.55
N TYR A 183 -7.23 9.19 -13.05
CA TYR A 183 -6.03 9.78 -13.64
C TYR A 183 -5.91 9.37 -15.11
N ASP A 184 -5.39 8.19 -15.35
CA ASP A 184 -5.07 7.66 -16.68
C ASP A 184 -5.78 6.32 -16.91
N ASP A 185 -5.89 5.91 -18.16
CA ASP A 185 -6.32 4.57 -18.54
C ASP A 185 -5.41 3.51 -17.92
N PHE A 186 -5.99 2.49 -17.30
CA PHE A 186 -5.25 1.49 -16.53
C PHE A 186 -4.34 0.65 -17.43
N GLU A 187 -4.86 0.16 -18.54
CA GLU A 187 -4.10 -0.69 -19.47
C GLU A 187 -2.93 0.07 -20.12
N ASN A 188 -3.17 1.30 -20.56
CA ASN A 188 -2.12 2.17 -21.10
C ASN A 188 -1.03 2.45 -20.07
N SER A 189 -1.39 2.58 -18.78
CA SER A 189 -0.45 2.79 -17.70
C SER A 189 0.42 1.56 -17.46
N ILE A 190 -0.17 0.35 -17.43
CA ILE A 190 0.59 -0.91 -17.34
C ILE A 190 1.58 -1.03 -18.52
N ASN A 191 1.15 -0.68 -19.74
CA ASN A 191 1.99 -0.69 -20.93
C ASN A 191 3.17 0.29 -20.87
N LYS A 192 3.09 1.33 -20.06
CA LYS A 192 4.21 2.24 -19.79
C LYS A 192 5.11 1.69 -18.69
N PHE A 193 4.52 1.27 -17.56
CA PHE A 193 5.28 0.76 -16.39
C PHE A 193 6.17 -0.42 -16.74
N LYS A 194 5.68 -1.40 -17.52
CA LYS A 194 6.48 -2.57 -17.95
C LYS A 194 7.74 -2.26 -18.73
N LYS A 195 7.90 -1.04 -19.24
CA LYS A 195 9.10 -0.61 -19.96
C LYS A 195 10.24 -0.17 -19.05
N ILE A 196 9.90 0.15 -17.79
CA ILE A 196 10.84 0.73 -16.81
C ILE A 196 10.82 0.00 -15.48
N HIS A 197 9.99 -1.05 -15.34
CA HIS A 197 9.82 -1.86 -14.15
C HIS A 197 9.64 -3.33 -14.52
N ASP A 198 10.42 -4.20 -13.89
CA ASP A 198 10.44 -5.65 -14.11
C ASP A 198 10.08 -6.45 -12.83
N GLY A 199 9.91 -5.76 -11.70
CA GLY A 199 9.48 -6.32 -10.42
C GLY A 199 7.96 -6.55 -10.33
N PRO A 200 7.46 -7.07 -9.20
CA PRO A 200 6.02 -7.32 -9.01
C PRO A 200 5.15 -6.08 -9.23
N ILE A 201 4.00 -6.27 -9.91
CA ILE A 201 2.93 -5.27 -10.03
C ILE A 201 1.71 -5.76 -9.25
N LEU A 202 1.25 -4.94 -8.29
CA LEU A 202 0.14 -5.27 -7.40
C LEU A 202 -0.98 -4.25 -7.54
N ILE A 203 -2.22 -4.71 -7.29
CA ILE A 203 -3.39 -3.83 -7.19
C ILE A 203 -3.75 -3.68 -5.72
N ALA A 204 -3.77 -2.44 -5.22
CA ALA A 204 -4.14 -2.10 -3.84
C ALA A 204 -5.11 -0.92 -3.79
N HIS A 205 -5.66 -0.64 -2.61
CA HIS A 205 -6.52 0.52 -2.38
C HIS A 205 -7.63 0.68 -3.43
N SER A 206 -8.22 -0.44 -3.81
CA SER A 206 -9.24 -0.57 -4.85
C SER A 206 -10.43 -1.36 -4.31
N ASP A 207 -11.59 -1.16 -4.90
CA ASP A 207 -12.77 -2.00 -4.60
C ASP A 207 -12.46 -3.46 -5.01
N ILE A 208 -12.82 -4.39 -4.14
CA ILE A 208 -12.66 -5.83 -4.35
C ILE A 208 -13.27 -6.31 -5.68
N LYS A 209 -14.35 -5.68 -6.12
CA LYS A 209 -15.12 -6.02 -7.34
C LYS A 209 -14.35 -5.77 -8.64
N VAL A 210 -13.33 -4.91 -8.63
CA VAL A 210 -12.55 -4.59 -9.85
C VAL A 210 -11.24 -5.36 -9.95
N ILE A 211 -10.86 -6.12 -8.92
CA ILE A 211 -9.56 -6.77 -8.83
C ILE A 211 -9.33 -7.80 -9.93
N ASN A 212 -10.30 -8.68 -10.17
CA ASN A 212 -10.17 -9.68 -11.23
C ASN A 212 -9.96 -9.04 -12.62
N GLN A 213 -10.71 -7.99 -12.92
CA GLN A 213 -10.53 -7.25 -14.18
C GLN A 213 -9.11 -6.65 -14.26
N GLY A 214 -8.63 -6.03 -13.17
CA GLY A 214 -7.29 -5.47 -13.11
C GLY A 214 -6.20 -6.52 -13.29
N ILE A 215 -6.32 -7.69 -12.64
CA ILE A 215 -5.38 -8.81 -12.78
C ILE A 215 -5.34 -9.28 -14.25
N GLN A 216 -6.49 -9.43 -14.90
CA GLN A 216 -6.55 -9.87 -16.31
C GLN A 216 -5.84 -8.86 -17.24
N ILE A 217 -6.04 -7.55 -17.01
CA ILE A 217 -5.35 -6.51 -17.79
C ILE A 217 -3.83 -6.60 -17.57
N ILE A 218 -3.38 -6.71 -16.31
CA ILE A 218 -1.94 -6.83 -16.02
C ILE A 218 -1.39 -8.09 -16.69
N LYS A 219 -2.02 -9.25 -16.51
CA LYS A 219 -1.59 -10.54 -17.06
C LYS A 219 -1.47 -10.54 -18.59
N SER A 220 -2.37 -9.83 -19.26
CA SER A 220 -2.36 -9.71 -20.72
C SER A 220 -1.21 -8.84 -21.25
N ASN A 221 -0.66 -7.97 -20.41
CA ASN A 221 0.32 -6.95 -20.80
C ASN A 221 1.69 -7.12 -20.13
N TYR A 222 1.79 -7.91 -19.06
CA TYR A 222 2.98 -8.03 -18.21
C TYR A 222 3.24 -9.50 -17.84
N ASN A 223 4.48 -9.96 -17.99
CA ASN A 223 4.89 -11.35 -17.74
C ASN A 223 5.50 -11.57 -16.35
N GLY A 224 5.62 -10.53 -15.53
CA GLY A 224 6.19 -10.61 -14.18
C GLY A 224 5.17 -11.07 -13.14
N VAL A 225 5.59 -11.02 -11.88
CA VAL A 225 4.76 -11.38 -10.73
C VAL A 225 3.61 -10.38 -10.55
N ILE A 226 2.40 -10.90 -10.33
CA ILE A 226 1.18 -10.10 -10.13
C ILE A 226 0.66 -10.34 -8.71
N GLY A 227 0.16 -9.27 -8.08
CA GLY A 227 -0.47 -9.39 -6.78
C GLY A 227 -1.71 -8.54 -6.60
N ALA A 228 -2.44 -8.81 -5.52
CA ALA A 228 -3.62 -8.06 -5.13
C ALA A 228 -3.78 -7.98 -3.61
N TYR A 229 -4.02 -6.77 -3.09
CA TYR A 229 -4.36 -6.52 -1.70
C TYR A 229 -5.33 -5.32 -1.59
N PRO A 230 -6.59 -5.50 -2.04
CA PRO A 230 -7.58 -4.44 -2.09
C PRO A 230 -8.10 -4.02 -0.73
N ASN A 231 -8.99 -3.03 -0.74
CA ASN A 231 -9.75 -2.63 0.44
C ASN A 231 -10.84 -3.66 0.75
N ASN A 232 -11.18 -3.78 2.02
CA ASN A 232 -12.37 -4.50 2.48
C ASN A 232 -13.45 -3.47 2.86
N GLY A 233 -14.23 -3.05 1.86
CA GLY A 233 -15.28 -2.05 1.99
C GLY A 233 -14.84 -0.62 1.72
N PHE A 234 -15.68 0.32 2.08
CA PHE A 234 -15.51 1.75 1.86
C PHE A 234 -15.44 2.51 3.18
N PHE A 235 -14.89 3.73 3.14
CA PHE A 235 -14.80 4.59 4.31
C PHE A 235 -15.98 5.54 4.41
N LYS A 236 -16.45 5.75 5.65
CA LYS A 236 -17.42 6.79 5.97
C LYS A 236 -16.76 7.84 6.85
N LYS A 237 -16.52 9.04 6.27
CA LYS A 237 -15.97 10.19 7.01
C LYS A 237 -16.92 10.60 8.16
N PRO A 238 -16.41 11.18 9.26
CA PRO A 238 -15.04 11.66 9.48
C PRO A 238 -14.07 10.60 10.03
N HIS A 239 -14.54 9.42 10.37
CA HIS A 239 -13.72 8.34 10.93
C HIS A 239 -13.50 7.25 9.88
N TRP A 240 -12.49 6.44 10.07
CA TRP A 240 -12.20 5.28 9.23
C TRP A 240 -13.18 4.12 9.50
N ASN A 241 -14.45 4.45 9.65
CA ASN A 241 -15.51 3.47 9.77
C ASN A 241 -15.70 2.79 8.42
N VAL A 242 -15.29 1.54 8.34
CA VAL A 242 -15.47 0.74 7.14
C VAL A 242 -16.93 0.31 7.02
N VAL A 243 -17.55 0.58 5.89
CA VAL A 243 -18.91 0.16 5.51
C VAL A 243 -18.87 -0.78 4.32
N GLU A 244 -19.88 -1.62 4.16
CA GLU A 244 -19.93 -2.68 3.13
C GLU A 244 -18.73 -3.63 3.17
N SER A 245 -18.15 -3.83 4.36
CA SER A 245 -17.09 -4.82 4.55
C SER A 245 -17.68 -6.23 4.49
N ILE A 246 -16.90 -7.14 3.91
CA ILE A 246 -17.23 -8.57 3.88
C ILE A 246 -16.47 -9.32 4.96
N SER A 247 -16.97 -10.49 5.31
CA SER A 247 -16.35 -11.36 6.33
C SER A 247 -15.00 -11.92 5.84
N PRO A 248 -14.16 -12.42 6.77
CA PRO A 248 -12.92 -13.12 6.39
C PRO A 248 -13.13 -14.29 5.44
N GLN A 249 -14.25 -15.01 5.55
CA GLN A 249 -14.57 -16.12 4.66
C GLN A 249 -14.93 -15.63 3.25
N GLU A 250 -15.76 -14.60 3.14
CA GLU A 250 -16.10 -13.99 1.84
C GLU A 250 -14.87 -13.39 1.18
N TYR A 251 -13.99 -12.75 1.96
CA TYR A 251 -12.73 -12.20 1.45
C TYR A 251 -11.80 -13.32 0.92
N TYR A 252 -11.77 -14.46 1.60
CA TYR A 252 -11.05 -15.66 1.14
C TYR A 252 -11.59 -16.17 -0.20
N GLU A 253 -12.91 -16.26 -0.38
CA GLU A 253 -13.49 -16.71 -1.65
C GLU A 253 -13.13 -15.76 -2.81
N GLU A 254 -13.13 -14.45 -2.58
CA GLU A 254 -12.66 -13.48 -3.56
C GLU A 254 -11.16 -13.65 -3.87
N ALA A 255 -10.33 -13.80 -2.85
CA ALA A 255 -8.89 -13.97 -3.01
C ALA A 255 -8.54 -15.25 -3.78
N LYS A 256 -9.32 -16.32 -3.62
CA LYS A 256 -9.19 -17.56 -4.38
C LYS A 256 -9.37 -17.30 -5.89
N LEU A 257 -10.35 -16.48 -6.26
CA LEU A 257 -10.56 -16.06 -7.64
C LEU A 257 -9.37 -15.24 -8.18
N TRP A 258 -8.73 -14.41 -7.33
CA TRP A 258 -7.53 -13.67 -7.75
C TRP A 258 -6.36 -14.61 -8.03
N VAL A 259 -6.14 -15.60 -7.17
CA VAL A 259 -5.10 -16.64 -7.37
C VAL A 259 -5.38 -17.44 -8.65
N GLU A 260 -6.60 -17.89 -8.88
CA GLU A 260 -7.03 -18.59 -10.11
C GLU A 260 -6.81 -17.71 -11.36
N SER A 261 -6.99 -16.40 -11.23
CA SER A 261 -6.72 -15.41 -12.29
C SER A 261 -5.23 -15.15 -12.53
N GLY A 262 -4.35 -15.53 -11.60
CA GLY A 262 -2.90 -15.46 -11.76
C GLY A 262 -2.19 -14.59 -10.74
N ALA A 263 -2.85 -14.12 -9.68
CA ALA A 263 -2.17 -13.44 -8.58
C ALA A 263 -1.31 -14.43 -7.79
N GLN A 264 -0.05 -14.05 -7.55
CA GLN A 264 0.95 -14.83 -6.80
C GLN A 264 1.21 -14.21 -5.43
N ILE A 265 0.82 -12.96 -5.24
CA ILE A 265 0.90 -12.22 -3.99
C ILE A 265 -0.51 -11.76 -3.63
N ILE A 266 -0.97 -12.12 -2.44
CA ILE A 266 -2.29 -11.71 -1.94
C ILE A 266 -2.16 -11.10 -0.55
N GLY A 267 -3.06 -10.18 -0.23
CA GLY A 267 -3.08 -9.51 1.07
C GLY A 267 -4.31 -8.65 1.23
N GLY A 268 -4.19 -7.58 2.00
CA GLY A 268 -5.27 -6.64 2.20
C GLY A 268 -4.78 -5.24 2.57
N CYS A 269 -5.49 -4.24 2.10
CA CYS A 269 -5.27 -2.83 2.37
C CYS A 269 -6.23 -2.35 3.48
N CYS A 270 -6.94 -1.29 3.24
CA CYS A 270 -7.84 -0.67 4.21
C CYS A 270 -9.02 -1.59 4.57
N GLY A 271 -9.39 -1.64 5.86
CA GLY A 271 -10.48 -2.48 6.36
C GLY A 271 -10.17 -3.98 6.50
N VAL A 272 -9.01 -4.44 6.01
CA VAL A 272 -8.57 -5.82 6.18
C VAL A 272 -7.90 -5.99 7.54
N SER A 273 -8.36 -6.96 8.32
CA SER A 273 -7.90 -7.26 9.68
C SER A 273 -7.01 -8.52 9.73
N PRO A 274 -6.34 -8.79 10.86
CA PRO A 274 -5.62 -10.03 11.07
C PRO A 274 -6.44 -11.29 10.81
N SER A 275 -7.75 -11.29 11.08
CA SER A 275 -8.61 -12.45 10.81
C SER A 275 -8.81 -12.71 9.31
N HIS A 276 -8.83 -11.67 8.48
CA HIS A 276 -8.85 -11.83 7.02
C HIS A 276 -7.53 -12.45 6.53
N ILE A 277 -6.39 -11.95 7.00
CA ILE A 277 -5.09 -12.53 6.66
C ILE A 277 -4.99 -14.00 7.09
N LYS A 278 -5.53 -14.33 8.27
CA LYS A 278 -5.59 -15.72 8.71
C LYS A 278 -6.41 -16.60 7.76
N ALA A 279 -7.53 -16.10 7.25
CA ALA A 279 -8.33 -16.82 6.25
C ALA A 279 -7.54 -17.00 4.93
N LEU A 280 -6.80 -15.97 4.49
CA LEU A 280 -5.96 -16.05 3.29
C LEU A 280 -4.78 -17.02 3.44
N SER A 281 -4.28 -17.24 4.65
CA SER A 281 -3.08 -18.05 4.86
C SER A 281 -3.21 -19.51 4.41
N VAL A 282 -4.44 -20.01 4.25
CA VAL A 282 -4.71 -21.35 3.72
C VAL A 282 -4.53 -21.46 2.19
N LEU A 283 -4.39 -20.31 1.49
CA LEU A 283 -4.08 -20.27 0.05
C LEU A 283 -2.57 -20.35 -0.24
N LYS A 284 -1.73 -20.42 0.79
CA LYS A 284 -0.29 -20.65 0.62
C LYS A 284 -0.05 -22.06 0.10
N ASN A 285 0.74 -22.18 -0.95
CA ASN A 285 1.23 -23.45 -1.50
C ASN A 285 2.50 -23.89 -0.79
#